data_f1c484df2279772229cc8eacf57b3813
#
_entry.id   f1c484df2279772229cc8eacf57b3813
#
_cell.length_a   1.000
_cell.length_b   1.000
_cell.length_c   1.000
_cell.angle_alpha   90.00
_cell.angle_beta   90.00
_cell.angle_gamma   90.00
#
_symmetry.space_group_name_H-M   'P 1'
#
loop_
_entity.id
_entity.type
_entity.pdbx_description
1 polymer ?
#
loop_
_entity_poly.entity_id
_entity_poly.type
_entity_poly.pdbx_seq_one_letter_code
_entity_poly.pdbx_strand_id
1 'polypeptide(L)'
;KDLTVLADAAGSAATPQIRNVGTLAGNLAQRPWCWYYRNGFNCYKAGGNQCFSFAGENQFHAIFGGGPSYIVHPSDTAPALVALGATFVVVGPGGERRVPASEFFVLPRRDATHENVLAADDVLVSIEVP
;
A
#
# COMPACT_ATOMS: atom_id res chain seq x y z
N LYS A 1 0.74 -23.75 11.49
CA LYS A 1 -0.35 -22.75 11.39
C LYS A 1 -0.77 -22.61 9.94
N ASP A 2 -2.05 -22.54 9.71
CA ASP A 2 -2.60 -22.43 8.36
C ASP A 2 -2.69 -20.95 7.99
N LEU A 3 -1.89 -20.52 7.03
CA LEU A 3 -1.87 -19.14 6.50
C LEU A 3 -2.69 -19.03 5.21
N THR A 4 -3.82 -19.72 5.13
CA THR A 4 -4.65 -19.85 3.93
C THR A 4 -5.03 -18.47 3.38
N VAL A 5 -5.47 -17.54 4.24
CA VAL A 5 -5.85 -16.18 3.82
C VAL A 5 -4.69 -15.43 3.15
N LEU A 6 -3.47 -15.60 3.64
CA LEU A 6 -2.28 -14.98 3.02
C LEU A 6 -1.90 -15.68 1.71
N ALA A 7 -2.00 -17.01 1.68
CA ALA A 7 -1.73 -17.80 0.47
C ALA A 7 -2.71 -17.44 -0.66
N ASP A 8 -4.00 -17.33 -0.35
CA ASP A 8 -5.04 -16.95 -1.30
C ASP A 8 -4.83 -15.51 -1.81
N ALA A 9 -4.56 -14.58 -0.91
CA ALA A 9 -4.25 -13.18 -1.27
C ALA A 9 -3.03 -13.08 -2.18
N ALA A 10 -1.94 -13.77 -1.84
CA ALA A 10 -0.73 -13.79 -2.67
C ALA A 10 -0.95 -14.49 -4.00
N GLY A 11 -1.75 -15.59 -4.02
CA GLY A 11 -2.08 -16.34 -5.22
C GLY A 11 -2.97 -15.59 -6.20
N SER A 12 -3.81 -14.67 -5.72
CA SER A 12 -4.69 -13.83 -6.53
C SER A 12 -4.05 -12.54 -7.01
N ALA A 13 -2.89 -12.16 -6.46
CA ALA A 13 -2.22 -10.92 -6.84
C ALA A 13 -1.76 -10.92 -8.30
N ALA A 14 -2.06 -9.84 -9.03
CA ALA A 14 -1.59 -9.57 -10.38
C ALA A 14 -1.73 -10.76 -11.37
N THR A 15 -0.68 -11.06 -12.15
CA THR A 15 -0.62 -12.17 -13.11
C THR A 15 0.43 -13.20 -12.70
N PRO A 16 0.40 -14.45 -13.23
CA PRO A 16 1.45 -15.43 -12.95
C PRO A 16 2.86 -14.91 -13.28
N GLN A 17 3.02 -14.14 -14.36
CA GLN A 17 4.31 -13.57 -14.75
C GLN A 17 4.82 -12.56 -13.72
N ILE A 18 3.94 -11.70 -13.19
CA ILE A 18 4.30 -10.73 -12.16
C ILE A 18 4.61 -11.46 -10.84
N ARG A 19 3.84 -12.48 -10.48
CA ARG A 19 4.11 -13.27 -9.26
C ARG A 19 5.45 -14.01 -9.29
N ASN A 20 5.94 -14.37 -10.47
CA ASN A 20 7.25 -15.02 -10.60
C ASN A 20 8.44 -14.11 -10.26
N VAL A 21 8.26 -12.79 -10.34
CA VAL A 21 9.33 -11.80 -10.10
C VAL A 21 9.00 -10.80 -8.99
N GLY A 22 7.72 -10.68 -8.64
CA GLY A 22 7.26 -9.78 -7.58
C GLY A 22 7.62 -10.30 -6.19
N THR A 23 7.88 -9.38 -5.26
CA THR A 23 8.08 -9.68 -3.84
C THR A 23 6.88 -9.24 -3.02
N LEU A 24 6.67 -9.85 -1.84
CA LEU A 24 5.66 -9.39 -0.89
C LEU A 24 5.93 -7.94 -0.45
N ALA A 25 7.20 -7.60 -0.19
CA ALA A 25 7.59 -6.25 0.16
C ALA A 25 7.22 -5.24 -0.94
N GLY A 26 7.48 -5.57 -2.21
CA GLY A 26 7.09 -4.74 -3.35
C GLY A 26 5.57 -4.60 -3.49
N ASN A 27 4.80 -5.66 -3.21
CA ASN A 27 3.34 -5.60 -3.19
C ASN A 27 2.83 -4.65 -2.10
N LEU A 28 3.43 -4.65 -0.89
CA LEU A 28 3.07 -3.77 0.22
C LEU A 28 3.50 -2.32 0.01
N ALA A 29 4.63 -2.10 -0.65
CA ALA A 29 5.21 -0.77 -0.86
C ALA A 29 4.77 -0.10 -2.18
N GLN A 30 3.92 -0.76 -2.98
CA GLN A 30 3.54 -0.23 -4.29
C GLN A 30 2.74 1.08 -4.20
N ARG A 31 2.94 1.94 -5.20
CA ARG A 31 2.22 3.19 -5.37
C ARG A 31 0.85 2.93 -6.03
N PRO A 32 -0.16 3.79 -5.78
CA PRO A 32 -1.52 3.59 -6.29
C PRO A 32 -1.64 3.54 -7.81
N TRP A 33 -2.72 2.89 -8.26
CA TRP A 33 -3.09 2.77 -9.67
C TRP A 33 -4.07 3.84 -10.16
N CYS A 34 -4.22 4.94 -9.43
CA CYS A 34 -5.06 6.05 -9.85
C CYS A 34 -4.55 6.62 -11.18
N TRP A 35 -5.38 6.60 -12.21
CA TRP A 35 -5.01 7.10 -13.54
C TRP A 35 -4.71 8.60 -13.56
N TYR A 36 -5.36 9.41 -12.74
CA TYR A 36 -5.02 10.84 -12.61
C TYR A 36 -3.60 10.99 -12.10
N TYR A 37 -3.25 10.32 -11.00
CA TYR A 37 -1.91 10.34 -10.44
C TYR A 37 -0.85 9.82 -11.43
N ARG A 38 -1.15 8.70 -12.11
CA ARG A 38 -0.23 8.07 -13.08
C ARG A 38 -0.03 8.88 -14.35
N ASN A 39 -1.00 9.73 -14.72
CA ASN A 39 -0.90 10.65 -15.86
C ASN A 39 -0.42 12.05 -15.47
N GLY A 40 0.13 12.23 -14.28
CA GLY A 40 0.82 13.46 -13.88
C GLY A 40 -0.09 14.63 -13.49
N PHE A 41 -1.36 14.34 -13.16
CA PHE A 41 -2.25 15.38 -12.62
C PHE A 41 -1.73 15.87 -11.27
N ASN A 42 -1.72 17.18 -11.05
CA ASN A 42 -1.31 17.81 -9.81
C ASN A 42 -2.37 17.64 -8.70
N CYS A 43 -2.61 16.39 -8.29
CA CYS A 43 -3.56 16.02 -7.27
C CYS A 43 -2.93 15.98 -5.87
N TYR A 44 -3.75 15.78 -4.81
CA TYR A 44 -3.24 15.62 -3.43
C TYR A 44 -2.10 14.62 -3.32
N LYS A 45 -2.17 13.50 -4.06
CA LYS A 45 -1.12 12.47 -4.07
C LYS A 45 0.20 12.95 -4.66
N ALA A 46 0.15 13.89 -5.58
CA ALA A 46 1.31 14.53 -6.21
C ALA A 46 1.75 15.84 -5.50
N GLY A 47 1.17 16.14 -4.33
CA GLY A 47 1.44 17.35 -3.58
C GLY A 47 0.56 18.56 -3.97
N GLY A 48 -0.42 18.36 -4.84
CA GLY A 48 -1.42 19.37 -5.20
C GLY A 48 -2.54 19.50 -4.16
N ASN A 49 -3.62 20.16 -4.54
CA ASN A 49 -4.68 20.61 -3.63
C ASN A 49 -6.09 20.10 -3.97
N GLN A 50 -6.22 19.12 -4.86
CA GLN A 50 -7.51 18.55 -5.23
C GLN A 50 -7.40 17.07 -5.58
N CYS A 51 -8.54 16.36 -5.53
CA CYS A 51 -8.67 14.99 -6.03
C CYS A 51 -9.55 15.00 -7.29
N PHE A 52 -8.97 14.68 -8.44
CA PHE A 52 -9.69 14.72 -9.72
C PHE A 52 -10.74 13.62 -9.84
N SER A 53 -10.60 12.50 -9.12
CA SER A 53 -11.59 11.43 -9.10
C SER A 53 -12.89 11.82 -8.36
N PHE A 54 -12.85 12.86 -7.54
CA PHE A 54 -14.05 13.30 -6.78
C PHE A 54 -15.23 13.66 -7.70
N ALA A 55 -14.96 14.34 -8.80
CA ALA A 55 -15.97 14.76 -9.77
C ALA A 55 -15.72 14.16 -11.18
N GLY A 56 -14.72 13.34 -11.35
CA GLY A 56 -14.36 12.68 -12.59
C GLY A 56 -14.65 11.19 -12.58
N GLU A 57 -13.96 10.43 -13.44
CA GLU A 57 -14.06 8.98 -13.48
C GLU A 57 -13.47 8.37 -12.21
N ASN A 58 -14.26 7.58 -11.49
CA ASN A 58 -13.91 7.09 -10.15
C ASN A 58 -14.32 5.65 -9.86
N GLN A 59 -14.67 4.86 -10.87
CA GLN A 59 -15.19 3.50 -10.70
C GLN A 59 -14.24 2.54 -9.93
N PHE A 60 -12.96 2.86 -9.83
CA PHE A 60 -11.96 2.06 -9.09
C PHE A 60 -11.38 2.82 -7.89
N HIS A 61 -12.06 3.85 -7.42
CA HIS A 61 -11.63 4.64 -6.27
C HIS A 61 -12.37 4.25 -4.99
N ALA A 62 -11.95 4.81 -3.86
CA ALA A 62 -12.50 4.47 -2.56
C ALA A 62 -14.00 4.79 -2.47
N ILE A 63 -14.79 3.80 -2.03
CA ILE A 63 -16.23 3.95 -1.74
C ILE A 63 -16.40 4.39 -0.27
N PHE A 64 -15.61 3.82 0.63
CA PHE A 64 -15.67 4.12 2.06
C PHE A 64 -14.46 4.92 2.50
N GLY A 65 -14.67 5.90 3.37
CA GLY A 65 -13.59 6.75 3.86
C GLY A 65 -13.04 7.64 2.72
N GLY A 66 -11.74 7.54 2.48
CA GLY A 66 -11.06 8.39 1.51
C GLY A 66 -10.79 9.78 2.06
N GLY A 67 -10.86 10.79 1.21
CA GLY A 67 -10.62 12.19 1.52
C GLY A 67 -9.34 12.50 2.32
N PRO A 68 -8.63 13.52 1.92
CA PRO A 68 -8.88 14.35 0.74
C PRO A 68 -8.58 13.65 -0.60
N SER A 69 -7.86 12.52 -0.60
CA SER A 69 -7.55 11.70 -1.77
C SER A 69 -8.34 10.39 -1.73
N TYR A 70 -9.12 10.11 -2.75
CA TYR A 70 -10.01 8.93 -2.81
C TYR A 70 -9.35 7.73 -3.48
N ILE A 71 -8.06 7.61 -3.40
CA ILE A 71 -7.34 6.45 -3.92
C ILE A 71 -7.40 5.26 -2.96
N VAL A 72 -7.25 4.06 -3.51
CA VAL A 72 -7.17 2.80 -2.75
C VAL A 72 -5.73 2.32 -2.73
N HIS A 73 -5.30 1.74 -1.62
CA HIS A 73 -4.02 1.05 -1.56
C HIS A 73 -4.12 -0.24 -2.39
N PRO A 74 -3.22 -0.47 -3.37
CA PRO A 74 -3.40 -1.54 -4.34
C PRO A 74 -2.89 -2.91 -3.90
N SER A 75 -2.37 -3.04 -2.68
CA SER A 75 -1.82 -4.32 -2.19
C SER A 75 -2.93 -5.33 -1.87
N ASP A 76 -2.88 -6.47 -2.53
CA ASP A 76 -3.78 -7.60 -2.27
C ASP A 76 -3.45 -8.28 -0.94
N THR A 77 -2.18 -8.30 -0.55
CA THR A 77 -1.72 -8.98 0.67
C THR A 77 -1.82 -8.14 1.93
N ALA A 78 -1.94 -6.81 1.82
CA ALA A 78 -2.01 -5.91 2.97
C ALA A 78 -3.17 -6.21 3.92
N PRO A 79 -4.42 -6.39 3.47
CA PRO A 79 -5.53 -6.71 4.37
C PRO A 79 -5.33 -8.04 5.12
N ALA A 80 -4.80 -9.05 4.43
CA ALA A 80 -4.52 -10.36 5.04
C ALA A 80 -3.45 -10.25 6.14
N LEU A 81 -2.37 -9.52 5.88
CA LEU A 81 -1.28 -9.33 6.85
C LEU A 81 -1.71 -8.49 8.06
N VAL A 82 -2.54 -7.48 7.85
CA VAL A 82 -3.13 -6.73 8.97
C VAL A 82 -4.03 -7.62 9.81
N ALA A 83 -4.89 -8.42 9.18
CA ALA A 83 -5.80 -9.34 9.90
C ALA A 83 -5.04 -10.43 10.68
N LEU A 84 -3.88 -10.86 10.19
CA LEU A 84 -3.01 -11.83 10.85
C LEU A 84 -2.14 -11.20 11.95
N GLY A 85 -2.19 -9.89 12.16
CA GLY A 85 -1.36 -9.19 13.15
C GLY A 85 0.13 -9.24 12.82
N ALA A 86 0.48 -9.23 11.53
CA ALA A 86 1.87 -9.29 11.09
C ALA A 86 2.70 -8.08 11.56
N THR A 87 4.01 -8.29 11.66
CA THR A 87 5.00 -7.25 11.95
C THR A 87 5.99 -7.15 10.79
N PHE A 88 6.23 -5.96 10.31
CA PHE A 88 7.16 -5.68 9.22
C PHE A 88 8.52 -5.24 9.78
N VAL A 89 9.58 -5.88 9.33
CA VAL A 89 10.96 -5.52 9.69
C VAL A 89 11.50 -4.61 8.60
N VAL A 90 11.83 -3.40 8.98
CA VAL A 90 12.30 -2.33 8.09
C VAL A 90 13.73 -1.96 8.49
N VAL A 91 14.62 -1.86 7.51
CA VAL A 91 16.00 -1.42 7.69
C VAL A 91 16.21 -0.12 6.93
N GLY A 92 16.76 0.87 7.59
CA GLY A 92 17.14 2.16 7.04
C GLY A 92 18.47 2.65 7.62
N PRO A 93 18.89 3.87 7.32
CA PRO A 93 20.15 4.45 7.86
C PRO A 93 20.22 4.48 9.39
N GLY A 94 19.06 4.56 10.05
CA GLY A 94 18.94 4.52 11.51
C GLY A 94 18.98 3.12 12.11
N GLY A 95 19.14 2.07 11.31
CA GLY A 95 19.14 0.67 11.72
C GLY A 95 17.81 -0.04 11.47
N GLU A 96 17.65 -1.19 12.12
CA GLU A 96 16.43 -2.01 12.03
C GLU A 96 15.34 -1.48 12.95
N ARG A 97 14.09 -1.49 12.44
CA ARG A 97 12.90 -1.23 13.23
C ARG A 97 11.78 -2.20 12.87
N ARG A 98 10.93 -2.47 13.83
CA ARG A 98 9.77 -3.36 13.70
C ARG A 98 8.51 -2.52 13.72
N VAL A 99 7.67 -2.67 12.69
CA VAL A 99 6.45 -1.90 12.50
C VAL A 99 5.27 -2.86 12.43
N PRO A 100 4.29 -2.77 13.35
CA PRO A 100 3.05 -3.55 13.23
C PRO A 100 2.35 -3.24 11.91
N ALA A 101 1.79 -4.25 11.26
CA ALA A 101 1.09 -4.08 9.97
C ALA A 101 -0.06 -3.04 10.05
N SER A 102 -0.72 -2.95 11.20
CA SER A 102 -1.78 -1.96 11.46
C SER A 102 -1.28 -0.50 11.50
N GLU A 103 0.01 -0.27 11.71
CA GLU A 103 0.64 1.04 11.79
C GLU A 103 1.45 1.40 10.55
N PHE A 104 1.66 0.44 9.66
CA PHE A 104 2.50 0.61 8.48
C PHE A 104 1.84 1.47 7.41
N PHE A 105 0.54 1.32 7.19
CA PHE A 105 -0.18 2.02 6.12
C PHE A 105 -0.64 3.40 6.57
N VAL A 106 -0.46 4.39 5.69
CA VAL A 106 -0.81 5.79 5.95
C VAL A 106 -2.08 6.15 5.20
N LEU A 107 -3.12 6.52 5.95
CA LEU A 107 -4.37 6.98 5.36
C LEU A 107 -4.23 8.38 4.75
N PRO A 108 -4.94 8.71 3.66
CA PRO A 108 -4.89 10.03 3.02
C PRO A 108 -5.20 11.21 3.95
N ARG A 109 -5.98 10.99 5.01
CA ARG A 109 -6.27 12.03 6.04
C ARG A 109 -5.04 12.45 6.83
N ARG A 110 -4.11 11.51 7.04
CA ARG A 110 -2.86 11.74 7.77
C ARG A 110 -1.81 12.33 6.84
N ASP A 111 -1.62 11.70 5.68
CA ASP A 111 -0.73 12.17 4.64
C ASP A 111 -1.22 11.63 3.29
N ALA A 112 -1.61 12.54 2.39
CA ALA A 112 -2.09 12.16 1.07
C ALA A 112 -0.96 11.84 0.09
N THR A 113 0.29 12.17 0.42
CA THR A 113 1.45 11.97 -0.47
C THR A 113 2.12 10.62 -0.30
N HIS A 114 1.94 9.97 0.86
CA HIS A 114 2.52 8.66 1.19
C HIS A 114 1.44 7.59 1.38
N GLU A 115 1.78 6.34 1.09
CA GLU A 115 0.94 5.15 1.28
C GLU A 115 1.30 4.38 2.54
N ASN A 116 2.53 4.54 3.02
CA ASN A 116 3.11 3.81 4.13
C ASN A 116 4.15 4.66 4.86
N VAL A 117 4.72 4.11 5.92
CA VAL A 117 5.67 4.81 6.81
C VAL A 117 7.14 4.65 6.39
N LEU A 118 7.41 4.09 5.20
CA LEU A 118 8.79 3.96 4.70
C LEU A 118 9.33 5.33 4.27
N ALA A 119 10.55 5.63 4.70
CA ALA A 119 11.35 6.70 4.12
C ALA A 119 11.95 6.26 2.77
N ALA A 120 12.53 7.20 2.02
CA ALA A 120 13.07 6.93 0.69
C ALA A 120 14.25 5.92 0.69
N ASP A 121 14.95 5.83 1.80
CA ASP A 121 16.11 4.99 2.03
C ASP A 121 15.84 3.79 2.95
N ASP A 122 14.56 3.51 3.23
CA ASP A 122 14.12 2.33 3.96
C ASP A 122 13.89 1.13 3.03
N VAL A 123 14.22 -0.05 3.54
CA VAL A 123 13.94 -1.34 2.89
C VAL A 123 13.11 -2.22 3.82
N LEU A 124 11.98 -2.70 3.33
CA LEU A 124 11.20 -3.76 4.00
C LEU A 124 11.88 -5.11 3.74
N VAL A 125 12.53 -5.67 4.76
CA VAL A 125 13.38 -6.85 4.61
C VAL A 125 12.71 -8.17 4.98
N SER A 126 11.76 -8.14 5.92
CA SER A 126 11.00 -9.34 6.27
C SER A 126 9.61 -9.02 6.84
N ILE A 127 8.75 -10.04 6.82
CA ILE A 127 7.38 -10.00 7.34
C ILE A 127 7.25 -11.16 8.31
N GLU A 128 6.96 -10.86 9.56
CA GLU A 128 6.75 -11.84 10.62
C GLU A 128 5.25 -12.00 10.85
N VAL A 129 4.77 -13.23 10.79
CA VAL A 129 3.37 -13.58 11.05
C VAL A 129 3.31 -14.43 12.30
N PRO A 130 2.50 -14.05 13.32
CA PRO A 130 2.45 -14.73 14.62
C PRO A 130 1.94 -16.18 14.54
#